data_d40d9e77fd3ae3c5509109c605dc4d2a
#
_entry.id   d40d9e77fd3ae3c5509109c605dc4d2a
#
_cell.length_a   1.000
_cell.length_b   1.000
_cell.length_c   1.000
_cell.angle_alpha   90.00
_cell.angle_beta   90.00
_cell.angle_gamma   90.00
#
_symmetry.space_group_name_H-M   'P 1'
#
loop_
_entity.id
_entity.type
_entity.pdbx_description
1 polymer ?
#
loop_
_entity_poly.entity_id
_entity_poly.type
_entity_poly.pdbx_seq_one_letter_code
_entity_poly.pdbx_strand_id
1 'polypeptide(L)'
;MVTKNAELLTNRVVGEQTSSSSAGKALLHNRKAMVIDDMGAAVVIARNMLLSLGAKQVDSAHDYQSAFPQIARKHYDLILCDFNLGAGLNGQQLLRDLRHVDRLSYTTLFIVVSAERTRDIVLGTIECEPDGYIAKPFTQGDFKNRISRLVDQQNCFKPFNQALDAKDYQQAFVIADEIRANQPRYANLALKRKASVLYEIKAFAE
;
A
#
# COMPACT_ATOMS: atom_id res chain seq x y z
N MET A 1 -10.32 -53.63 -55.91
CA MET A 1 -10.96 -52.44 -56.48
C MET A 1 -10.96 -51.33 -55.42
N VAL A 2 -10.21 -50.31 -55.74
CA VAL A 2 -10.43 -48.92 -55.50
C VAL A 2 -10.19 -48.48 -54.04
N THR A 3 -9.07 -47.99 -53.68
CA THR A 3 -8.29 -46.75 -53.89
C THR A 3 -8.78 -45.54 -53.05
N LYS A 4 -7.79 -44.94 -52.40
CA LYS A 4 -7.59 -43.49 -52.25
C LYS A 4 -8.56 -42.78 -51.30
N ASN A 5 -8.18 -42.10 -50.31
CA ASN A 5 -7.18 -41.06 -50.10
C ASN A 5 -7.12 -40.77 -48.60
N ALA A 6 -5.98 -40.89 -48.06
CA ALA A 6 -5.65 -40.31 -46.77
C ALA A 6 -4.41 -39.45 -46.98
N GLU A 7 -4.62 -38.24 -47.33
CA GLU A 7 -3.62 -37.19 -47.20
C GLU A 7 -4.34 -35.88 -46.93
N LEU A 8 -3.67 -35.09 -46.12
CA LEU A 8 -3.95 -33.71 -45.83
C LEU A 8 -4.90 -33.47 -44.62
N LEU A 9 -4.23 -33.24 -43.48
CA LEU A 9 -4.23 -31.87 -42.96
C LEU A 9 -3.44 -31.85 -41.65
N THR A 10 -2.12 -31.88 -41.79
CA THR A 10 -1.25 -31.27 -40.77
C THR A 10 -1.37 -29.76 -40.89
N ASN A 11 -2.34 -29.18 -40.28
CA ASN A 11 -2.35 -27.74 -40.02
C ASN A 11 -1.91 -27.49 -38.58
N ARG A 12 -0.68 -27.17 -38.54
CA ARG A 12 0.07 -26.46 -37.49
C ARG A 12 -0.71 -25.19 -37.09
N VAL A 13 -1.53 -25.28 -36.06
CA VAL A 13 -1.99 -24.11 -35.35
C VAL A 13 -0.85 -23.69 -34.43
N VAL A 14 0.03 -22.87 -34.99
CA VAL A 14 0.91 -22.02 -34.21
C VAL A 14 -0.02 -21.08 -33.44
N GLY A 15 -0.26 -21.42 -32.21
CA GLY A 15 -0.91 -20.49 -31.30
C GLY A 15 -0.02 -19.25 -31.17
N GLU A 16 -0.37 -18.21 -31.88
CA GLU A 16 0.07 -16.87 -31.56
C GLU A 16 -0.29 -16.62 -30.10
N GLN A 17 0.72 -16.73 -29.25
CA GLN A 17 0.68 -16.06 -27.96
C GLN A 17 0.60 -14.58 -28.27
N THR A 18 -0.61 -14.08 -28.37
CA THR A 18 -0.85 -12.64 -28.26
C THR A 18 -0.39 -12.23 -26.87
N SER A 19 0.88 -11.91 -26.76
CA SER A 19 1.38 -11.01 -25.74
C SER A 19 0.63 -9.70 -25.95
N SER A 20 -0.56 -9.59 -25.34
CA SER A 20 -1.18 -8.31 -25.13
C SER A 20 -0.20 -7.51 -24.28
N SER A 21 0.60 -6.70 -24.95
CA SER A 21 1.34 -5.60 -24.36
C SER A 21 0.27 -4.73 -23.68
N SER A 22 0.04 -4.98 -22.42
CA SER A 22 -0.52 -3.97 -21.54
C SER A 22 0.50 -2.84 -21.55
N ALA A 23 0.33 -1.88 -22.44
CA ALA A 23 1.00 -0.60 -22.38
C ALA A 23 0.77 -0.10 -20.95
N GLY A 24 1.83 -0.17 -20.12
CA GLY A 24 1.73 -0.25 -18.69
C GLY A 24 1.07 0.99 -18.12
N LYS A 25 -0.13 0.80 -17.58
CA LYS A 25 -0.76 1.81 -16.74
C LYS A 25 0.23 2.20 -15.66
N ALA A 26 0.55 3.49 -15.58
CA ALA A 26 1.53 3.98 -14.60
C ALA A 26 1.14 3.49 -13.20
N LEU A 27 2.12 3.07 -12.39
CA LEU A 27 1.94 2.39 -11.10
C LEU A 27 0.98 3.12 -10.16
N LEU A 28 1.04 4.45 -10.16
CA LEU A 28 0.21 5.33 -9.33
C LEU A 28 -0.83 6.12 -10.16
N HIS A 29 -1.24 5.57 -11.31
CA HIS A 29 -2.20 6.24 -12.17
C HIS A 29 -3.47 6.66 -11.42
N ASN A 30 -3.82 7.95 -11.56
CA ASN A 30 -4.95 8.62 -10.89
C ASN A 30 -4.89 8.67 -9.36
N ARG A 31 -3.81 8.24 -8.71
CA ARG A 31 -3.68 8.30 -7.26
C ARG A 31 -3.25 9.70 -6.80
N LYS A 32 -3.84 10.15 -5.69
CA LYS A 32 -3.41 11.34 -4.94
C LYS A 32 -2.47 10.90 -3.84
N ALA A 33 -1.33 11.56 -3.76
CA ALA A 33 -0.33 11.26 -2.75
C ALA A 33 -0.02 12.47 -1.88
N MET A 34 0.55 12.22 -0.71
CA MET A 34 1.10 13.23 0.19
C MET A 34 2.52 12.83 0.60
N VAL A 35 3.42 13.80 0.66
CA VAL A 35 4.77 13.65 1.19
C VAL A 35 4.89 14.49 2.45
N ILE A 36 5.39 13.91 3.53
CA ILE A 36 5.59 14.56 4.82
C ILE A 36 7.04 14.35 5.22
N ASP A 37 7.84 15.42 5.26
CA ASP A 37 9.26 15.38 5.63
C ASP A 37 9.68 16.81 6.03
N ASP A 38 10.39 16.98 7.13
CA ASP A 38 10.84 18.28 7.63
C ASP A 38 11.94 18.89 6.75
N MET A 39 12.58 18.07 5.92
CA MET A 39 13.60 18.50 4.95
C MET A 39 12.98 18.81 3.60
N GLY A 40 12.86 20.09 3.22
CA GLY A 40 12.30 20.51 1.94
C GLY A 40 12.94 19.85 0.72
N ALA A 41 14.23 19.58 0.74
CA ALA A 41 14.93 18.86 -0.34
C ALA A 41 14.43 17.41 -0.47
N ALA A 42 14.18 16.72 0.63
CA ALA A 42 13.63 15.36 0.63
C ALA A 42 12.20 15.34 0.09
N VAL A 43 11.39 16.33 0.46
CA VAL A 43 10.03 16.53 -0.09
C VAL A 43 10.08 16.65 -1.61
N VAL A 44 10.96 17.49 -2.16
CA VAL A 44 11.07 17.69 -3.63
C VAL A 44 11.45 16.40 -4.33
N ILE A 45 12.44 15.66 -3.80
CA ILE A 45 12.91 14.40 -4.38
C ILE A 45 11.77 13.35 -4.35
N ALA A 46 11.14 13.13 -3.21
CA ALA A 46 10.07 12.15 -3.04
C ALA A 46 8.85 12.49 -3.92
N ARG A 47 8.48 13.77 -4.00
CA ARG A 47 7.41 14.25 -4.88
C ARG A 47 7.71 13.94 -6.35
N ASN A 48 8.91 14.24 -6.82
CA ASN A 48 9.30 13.96 -8.21
C ASN A 48 9.29 12.44 -8.50
N MET A 49 9.73 11.62 -7.55
CA MET A 49 9.65 10.16 -7.68
C MET A 49 8.20 9.68 -7.79
N LEU A 50 7.28 10.17 -6.95
CA LEU A 50 5.86 9.79 -7.00
C LEU A 50 5.20 10.24 -8.32
N LEU A 51 5.50 11.46 -8.79
CA LEU A 51 5.02 11.95 -10.09
C LEU A 51 5.55 11.10 -11.25
N SER A 52 6.82 10.69 -11.21
CA SER A 52 7.41 9.79 -12.24
C SER A 52 6.76 8.41 -12.26
N LEU A 53 6.17 7.96 -11.14
CA LEU A 53 5.38 6.73 -11.05
C LEU A 53 3.91 6.93 -11.49
N GLY A 54 3.52 8.14 -11.88
CA GLY A 54 2.21 8.45 -12.42
C GLY A 54 1.18 8.95 -11.41
N ALA A 55 1.61 9.41 -10.23
CA ALA A 55 0.70 10.06 -9.29
C ALA A 55 0.04 11.29 -9.94
N LYS A 56 -1.28 11.42 -9.76
CA LYS A 56 -2.06 12.53 -10.35
C LYS A 56 -1.77 13.85 -9.66
N GLN A 57 -1.59 13.81 -8.36
CA GLN A 57 -1.36 14.95 -7.49
C GLN A 57 -0.49 14.51 -6.32
N VAL A 58 0.44 15.35 -5.94
CA VAL A 58 1.27 15.14 -4.75
C VAL A 58 1.27 16.43 -3.93
N ASP A 59 0.58 16.41 -2.80
CA ASP A 59 0.62 17.47 -1.80
C ASP A 59 1.80 17.25 -0.85
N SER A 60 2.17 18.25 -0.04
CA SER A 60 3.26 18.12 0.93
C SER A 60 2.95 18.84 2.24
N ALA A 61 3.56 18.34 3.30
CA ALA A 61 3.63 18.97 4.61
C ALA A 61 5.03 18.81 5.21
N HIS A 62 5.40 19.66 6.15
CA HIS A 62 6.75 19.65 6.70
C HIS A 62 6.83 19.16 8.15
N ASP A 63 5.69 19.05 8.81
CA ASP A 63 5.57 18.66 10.21
C ASP A 63 4.21 18.03 10.49
N TYR A 64 4.04 17.54 11.72
CA TYR A 64 2.78 16.98 12.20
C TYR A 64 1.62 17.98 12.11
N GLN A 65 1.84 19.23 12.54
CA GLN A 65 0.80 20.25 12.66
C GLN A 65 0.22 20.63 11.29
N SER A 66 1.05 20.67 10.25
CA SER A 66 0.62 20.95 8.88
C SER A 66 0.04 19.72 8.17
N ALA A 67 0.53 18.50 8.51
CA ALA A 67 0.07 17.25 7.90
C ALA A 67 -1.32 16.83 8.40
N PHE A 68 -1.51 16.81 9.71
CA PHE A 68 -2.74 16.29 10.35
C PHE A 68 -4.02 16.92 9.78
N PRO A 69 -4.20 18.25 9.74
CA PRO A 69 -5.43 18.88 9.26
C PRO A 69 -5.63 18.68 7.75
N GLN A 70 -4.58 18.51 6.96
CA GLN A 70 -4.70 18.23 5.53
C GLN A 70 -5.24 16.82 5.30
N ILE A 71 -4.69 15.82 6.00
CA ILE A 71 -5.13 14.42 5.91
C ILE A 71 -6.56 14.27 6.44
N ALA A 72 -6.89 14.96 7.53
CA ALA A 72 -8.23 14.92 8.12
C ALA A 72 -9.33 15.50 7.20
N ARG A 73 -8.97 16.34 6.22
CA ARG A 73 -9.90 17.01 5.29
C ARG A 73 -9.90 16.44 3.88
N LYS A 74 -8.83 15.77 3.47
CA LYS A 74 -8.65 15.27 2.10
C LYS A 74 -8.32 13.79 2.14
N HIS A 75 -8.89 13.04 1.20
CA HIS A 75 -8.48 11.66 0.99
C HIS A 75 -7.21 11.60 0.13
N TYR A 76 -6.25 10.80 0.59
CA TYR A 76 -5.04 10.43 -0.15
C TYR A 76 -5.00 8.92 -0.33
N ASP A 77 -4.58 8.48 -1.52
CA ASP A 77 -4.39 7.06 -1.83
C ASP A 77 -3.05 6.53 -1.30
N LEU A 78 -2.06 7.44 -1.13
CA LEU A 78 -0.73 7.14 -0.63
C LEU A 78 -0.19 8.30 0.20
N ILE A 79 0.35 7.99 1.38
CA ILE A 79 1.08 8.93 2.22
C ILE A 79 2.49 8.37 2.41
N LEU A 80 3.49 9.19 2.06
CA LEU A 80 4.89 8.93 2.32
C LEU A 80 5.33 9.89 3.43
N CYS A 81 5.64 9.33 4.60
CA CYS A 81 5.91 10.10 5.80
C CYS A 81 7.31 9.79 6.34
N ASP A 82 8.13 10.81 6.54
CA ASP A 82 9.37 10.61 7.29
C ASP A 82 9.07 10.16 8.72
N PHE A 83 9.95 9.34 9.27
CA PHE A 83 9.83 8.90 10.64
C PHE A 83 9.98 10.09 11.60
N ASN A 84 10.98 10.95 11.38
CA ASN A 84 11.24 12.13 12.18
C ASN A 84 10.56 13.36 11.59
N LEU A 85 9.59 13.94 12.30
CA LEU A 85 8.87 15.15 11.88
C LEU A 85 9.27 16.40 12.67
N GLY A 86 10.44 16.36 13.32
CA GLY A 86 10.89 17.44 14.19
C GLY A 86 10.07 17.52 15.50
N ALA A 87 10.42 18.46 16.38
CA ALA A 87 9.70 18.79 17.63
C ALA A 87 9.22 17.60 18.50
N GLY A 88 9.89 16.44 18.43
CA GLY A 88 9.61 15.24 19.22
C GLY A 88 8.40 14.41 18.77
N LEU A 89 7.69 14.82 17.74
CA LEU A 89 6.62 14.04 17.12
C LEU A 89 7.17 13.24 15.91
N ASN A 90 6.64 12.03 15.72
CA ASN A 90 7.09 11.16 14.63
C ASN A 90 5.94 10.68 13.74
N GLY A 91 6.31 10.13 12.58
CA GLY A 91 5.34 9.66 11.59
C GLY A 91 4.45 8.52 12.09
N GLN A 92 4.90 7.69 13.03
CA GLN A 92 4.07 6.65 13.64
C GLN A 92 3.01 7.26 14.58
N GLN A 93 3.36 8.31 15.32
CA GLN A 93 2.39 9.05 16.12
C GLN A 93 1.31 9.68 15.24
N LEU A 94 1.72 10.31 14.14
CA LEU A 94 0.76 10.87 13.17
C LEU A 94 -0.22 9.80 12.66
N LEU A 95 0.29 8.62 12.29
CA LEU A 95 -0.53 7.49 11.84
C LEU A 95 -1.54 7.08 12.93
N ARG A 96 -1.04 6.85 14.14
CA ARG A 96 -1.86 6.44 15.29
C ARG A 96 -2.96 7.44 15.59
N ASP A 97 -2.62 8.73 15.68
CA ASP A 97 -3.57 9.75 16.06
C ASP A 97 -4.65 9.94 14.96
N LEU A 98 -4.28 9.85 13.68
CA LEU A 98 -5.23 9.86 12.56
C LEU A 98 -6.17 8.66 12.58
N ARG A 99 -5.67 7.47 12.91
CA ARG A 99 -6.48 6.25 13.05
C ARG A 99 -7.43 6.36 14.24
N HIS A 100 -6.92 6.80 15.37
CA HIS A 100 -7.70 6.94 16.61
C HIS A 100 -8.93 7.85 16.45
N VAL A 101 -8.83 8.91 15.63
CA VAL A 101 -9.93 9.83 15.36
C VAL A 101 -10.71 9.50 14.07
N ASP A 102 -10.56 8.32 13.49
CA ASP A 102 -11.21 7.89 12.25
C ASP A 102 -11.01 8.89 11.08
N ARG A 103 -9.81 9.46 10.95
CA ARG A 103 -9.48 10.44 9.89
C ARG A 103 -8.56 9.89 8.82
N LEU A 104 -8.12 8.64 8.93
CA LEU A 104 -7.33 7.96 7.92
C LEU A 104 -8.03 6.66 7.49
N SER A 105 -8.46 6.61 6.23
CA SER A 105 -9.03 5.40 5.65
C SER A 105 -8.03 4.24 5.64
N TYR A 106 -8.48 3.03 5.91
CA TYR A 106 -7.67 1.80 5.77
C TYR A 106 -7.27 1.52 4.32
N THR A 107 -7.95 2.15 3.34
CA THR A 107 -7.56 2.08 1.94
C THR A 107 -6.41 3.03 1.58
N THR A 108 -5.98 3.94 2.45
CA THR A 108 -4.79 4.76 2.28
C THR A 108 -3.53 3.95 2.56
N LEU A 109 -2.61 3.90 1.60
CA LEU A 109 -1.29 3.29 1.77
C LEU A 109 -0.37 4.24 2.56
N PHE A 110 -0.16 3.96 3.84
CA PHE A 110 0.72 4.76 4.70
C PHE A 110 2.10 4.12 4.80
N ILE A 111 3.12 4.84 4.33
CA ILE A 111 4.51 4.36 4.25
C ILE A 111 5.39 5.27 5.07
N VAL A 112 6.16 4.69 5.98
CA VAL A 112 7.17 5.40 6.76
C VAL A 112 8.53 5.32 6.07
N VAL A 113 9.20 6.46 5.94
CA VAL A 113 10.57 6.56 5.45
C VAL A 113 11.49 6.85 6.63
N SER A 114 12.59 6.13 6.79
CA SER A 114 13.49 6.31 7.92
C SER A 114 14.95 6.08 7.56
N ALA A 115 15.83 6.87 8.18
CA ALA A 115 17.28 6.62 8.16
C ALA A 115 17.70 5.55 9.18
N GLU A 116 16.85 5.25 10.15
CA GLU A 116 17.11 4.24 11.16
C GLU A 116 16.84 2.83 10.61
N ARG A 117 17.69 1.90 10.97
CA ARG A 117 17.51 0.50 10.55
C ARG A 117 16.26 -0.05 11.24
N THR A 118 15.42 -0.68 10.49
CA THR A 118 14.06 -1.19 10.77
C THR A 118 13.89 -1.98 12.10
N ARG A 119 14.95 -2.37 12.80
CA ARG A 119 14.88 -3.16 14.03
C ARG A 119 14.39 -2.36 15.25
N ASP A 120 14.71 -1.08 15.32
CA ASP A 120 14.36 -0.25 16.50
C ASP A 120 12.94 0.33 16.37
N ILE A 121 12.38 0.36 15.16
CA ILE A 121 11.04 0.87 14.85
C ILE A 121 9.94 -0.16 15.16
N VAL A 122 10.28 -1.46 15.23
CA VAL A 122 9.33 -2.58 15.37
C VAL A 122 8.74 -2.73 16.80
N LEU A 123 9.21 -1.97 17.77
CA LEU A 123 8.73 -2.02 19.17
C LEU A 123 7.53 -1.09 19.45
N GLY A 124 7.01 -0.39 18.45
CA GLY A 124 5.72 0.31 18.56
C GLY A 124 4.55 -0.69 18.57
N THR A 125 3.58 -0.42 19.41
CA THR A 125 2.35 -1.22 19.57
C THR A 125 1.75 -1.65 18.22
N ILE A 126 1.27 -2.88 18.15
CA ILE A 126 0.66 -3.55 16.98
C ILE A 126 -0.50 -2.73 16.36
N GLU A 127 -1.05 -1.79 17.13
CA GLU A 127 -2.28 -1.06 16.85
C GLU A 127 -2.22 -0.10 15.66
N CYS A 128 -1.04 0.41 15.28
CA CYS A 128 -0.90 1.38 14.19
C CYS A 128 0.36 1.14 13.38
N GLU A 129 0.54 -0.08 12.85
CA GLU A 129 1.64 -0.36 11.94
C GLU A 129 1.39 0.32 10.58
N PRO A 130 2.38 1.03 10.02
CA PRO A 130 2.31 1.49 8.65
C PRO A 130 2.29 0.30 7.68
N ASP A 131 1.73 0.50 6.49
CA ASP A 131 1.68 -0.55 5.46
C ASP A 131 3.06 -0.94 4.94
N GLY A 132 4.06 -0.08 5.13
CA GLY A 132 5.44 -0.37 4.79
C GLY A 132 6.44 0.64 5.27
N TYR A 133 7.72 0.23 5.19
CA TYR A 133 8.86 1.06 5.52
C TYR A 133 9.81 1.16 4.32
N ILE A 134 10.44 2.33 4.15
CA ILE A 134 11.52 2.56 3.18
C ILE A 134 12.71 3.10 3.94
N ALA A 135 13.84 2.37 3.93
CA ALA A 135 15.07 2.82 4.57
C ALA A 135 15.81 3.83 3.69
N LYS A 136 16.23 4.95 4.25
CA LYS A 136 17.17 5.92 3.65
C LYS A 136 18.61 5.43 3.83
N PRO A 137 19.54 5.61 2.86
CA PRO A 137 19.29 6.14 1.52
C PRO A 137 18.71 5.09 0.58
N PHE A 138 17.94 5.52 -0.43
CA PHE A 138 17.40 4.65 -1.46
C PHE A 138 17.55 5.26 -2.85
N THR A 139 17.71 4.40 -3.86
CA THR A 139 17.70 4.81 -5.27
C THR A 139 16.27 4.92 -5.80
N GLN A 140 16.11 5.57 -6.97
CA GLN A 140 14.80 5.60 -7.66
C GLN A 140 14.29 4.19 -8.00
N GLY A 141 15.20 3.26 -8.33
CA GLY A 141 14.87 1.86 -8.59
C GLY A 141 14.36 1.13 -7.35
N ASP A 142 15.04 1.28 -6.21
CA ASP A 142 14.61 0.71 -4.93
C ASP A 142 13.25 1.24 -4.51
N PHE A 143 13.06 2.55 -4.62
CA PHE A 143 11.79 3.22 -4.33
C PHE A 143 10.66 2.65 -5.20
N LYS A 144 10.83 2.62 -6.53
CA LYS A 144 9.85 2.06 -7.47
C LYS A 144 9.49 0.62 -7.12
N ASN A 145 10.50 -0.23 -6.87
CA ASN A 145 10.28 -1.64 -6.55
C ASN A 145 9.52 -1.81 -5.22
N ARG A 146 9.84 -0.99 -4.22
CA ARG A 146 9.15 -1.02 -2.93
C ARG A 146 7.71 -0.57 -3.05
N ILE A 147 7.46 0.57 -3.71
CA ILE A 147 6.11 1.08 -3.97
C ILE A 147 5.28 0.06 -4.75
N SER A 148 5.84 -0.56 -5.79
CA SER A 148 5.12 -1.60 -6.56
C SER A 148 4.62 -2.73 -5.69
N ARG A 149 5.49 -3.29 -4.84
CA ARG A 149 5.11 -4.38 -3.93
C ARG A 149 4.02 -3.98 -2.93
N LEU A 150 4.09 -2.76 -2.41
CA LEU A 150 3.11 -2.24 -1.46
C LEU A 150 1.76 -1.95 -2.14
N VAL A 151 1.78 -1.45 -3.37
CA VAL A 151 0.56 -1.25 -4.18
C VAL A 151 -0.10 -2.59 -4.52
N ASP A 152 0.68 -3.61 -4.89
CA ASP A 152 0.16 -4.96 -5.14
C ASP A 152 -0.49 -5.55 -3.88
N GLN A 153 0.18 -5.41 -2.74
CA GLN A 153 -0.35 -5.81 -1.44
C GLN A 153 -1.66 -5.06 -1.12
N GLN A 154 -1.67 -3.73 -1.26
CA GLN A 154 -2.87 -2.91 -1.03
C GLN A 154 -4.02 -3.33 -1.93
N ASN A 155 -3.76 -3.60 -3.21
CA ASN A 155 -4.80 -4.05 -4.14
C ASN A 155 -5.40 -5.40 -3.72
N CYS A 156 -4.58 -6.33 -3.22
CA CYS A 156 -5.05 -7.61 -2.68
C CYS A 156 -5.94 -7.41 -1.45
N PHE A 157 -5.56 -6.51 -0.54
CA PHE A 157 -6.29 -6.23 0.70
C PHE A 157 -7.37 -5.16 0.56
N LYS A 158 -7.58 -4.60 -0.63
CA LYS A 158 -8.56 -3.51 -0.82
C LYS A 158 -9.96 -3.85 -0.31
N PRO A 159 -10.55 -5.03 -0.62
CA PRO A 159 -11.87 -5.39 -0.08
C PRO A 159 -11.88 -5.50 1.46
N PHE A 160 -10.83 -6.06 2.05
CA PHE A 160 -10.65 -6.13 3.50
C PHE A 160 -10.63 -4.73 4.13
N ASN A 161 -9.82 -3.83 3.58
CA ASN A 161 -9.68 -2.46 4.06
C ASN A 161 -10.99 -1.66 3.92
N GLN A 162 -11.74 -1.88 2.83
CA GLN A 162 -13.06 -1.27 2.63
C GLN A 162 -14.08 -1.75 3.67
N ALA A 163 -14.05 -3.03 4.04
CA ALA A 163 -14.89 -3.56 5.10
C ALA A 163 -14.55 -2.94 6.46
N LEU A 164 -13.25 -2.70 6.74
CA LEU A 164 -12.82 -1.99 7.95
C LEU A 164 -13.31 -0.53 7.96
N ASP A 165 -13.19 0.19 6.85
CA ASP A 165 -13.69 1.57 6.71
C ASP A 165 -15.21 1.64 6.94
N ALA A 166 -15.93 0.59 6.54
CA ALA A 166 -17.37 0.44 6.79
C ALA A 166 -17.71 -0.09 8.19
N LYS A 167 -16.71 -0.41 9.03
CA LYS A 167 -16.84 -1.06 10.34
C LYS A 167 -17.56 -2.42 10.27
N ASP A 168 -17.56 -3.05 9.09
CA ASP A 168 -18.07 -4.41 8.87
C ASP A 168 -16.96 -5.44 9.15
N TYR A 169 -16.73 -5.67 10.42
CA TYR A 169 -15.69 -6.57 10.89
C TYR A 169 -15.95 -8.02 10.52
N GLN A 170 -17.23 -8.45 10.44
CA GLN A 170 -17.57 -9.80 10.04
C GLN A 170 -17.15 -10.05 8.59
N GLN A 171 -17.50 -9.14 7.69
CA GLN A 171 -17.08 -9.21 6.29
C GLN A 171 -15.54 -9.12 6.16
N ALA A 172 -14.87 -8.26 6.94
CA ALA A 172 -13.43 -8.20 6.95
C ALA A 172 -12.79 -9.55 7.33
N PHE A 173 -13.32 -10.27 8.30
CA PHE A 173 -12.81 -11.59 8.70
C PHE A 173 -12.99 -12.65 7.62
N VAL A 174 -14.15 -12.66 6.96
CA VAL A 174 -14.39 -13.57 5.82
C VAL A 174 -13.38 -13.30 4.71
N ILE A 175 -13.19 -12.04 4.32
CA ILE A 175 -12.23 -11.64 3.28
C ILE A 175 -10.78 -12.02 3.69
N ALA A 176 -10.40 -11.84 4.95
CA ALA A 176 -9.08 -12.24 5.42
C ALA A 176 -8.84 -13.76 5.28
N ASP A 177 -9.85 -14.58 5.59
CA ASP A 177 -9.77 -16.03 5.43
C ASP A 177 -9.71 -16.43 3.95
N GLU A 178 -10.45 -15.75 3.06
CA GLU A 178 -10.37 -15.94 1.62
C GLU A 178 -8.98 -15.59 1.06
N ILE A 179 -8.41 -14.44 1.49
CA ILE A 179 -7.05 -14.05 1.10
C ILE A 179 -6.05 -15.11 1.57
N ARG A 180 -6.18 -15.57 2.82
CA ARG A 180 -5.32 -16.61 3.38
C ARG A 180 -5.35 -17.90 2.57
N ALA A 181 -6.53 -18.33 2.13
CA ALA A 181 -6.72 -19.56 1.38
C ALA A 181 -6.22 -19.44 -0.08
N ASN A 182 -6.51 -18.31 -0.73
CA ASN A 182 -6.32 -18.16 -2.18
C ASN A 182 -5.03 -17.42 -2.56
N GLN A 183 -4.35 -16.75 -1.61
CA GLN A 183 -3.15 -15.95 -1.84
C GLN A 183 -2.01 -16.38 -0.90
N PRO A 184 -1.28 -17.47 -1.18
CA PRO A 184 -0.25 -18.01 -0.28
C PRO A 184 0.82 -16.98 0.12
N ARG A 185 1.16 -16.06 -0.81
CA ARG A 185 2.11 -14.97 -0.56
C ARG A 185 1.68 -14.05 0.59
N TYR A 186 0.38 -13.88 0.79
CA TYR A 186 -0.19 -12.98 1.79
C TYR A 186 -0.87 -13.70 2.96
N ALA A 187 -0.81 -15.03 3.03
CA ALA A 187 -1.51 -15.82 4.04
C ALA A 187 -1.17 -15.40 5.48
N ASN A 188 0.13 -15.23 5.78
CA ASN A 188 0.56 -14.79 7.11
C ASN A 188 0.15 -13.34 7.42
N LEU A 189 0.18 -12.47 6.41
CA LEU A 189 -0.25 -11.08 6.57
C LEU A 189 -1.75 -10.99 6.82
N ALA A 190 -2.56 -11.80 6.14
CA ALA A 190 -4.00 -11.86 6.35
C ALA A 190 -4.34 -12.31 7.78
N LEU A 191 -3.64 -13.34 8.27
CA LEU A 191 -3.79 -13.79 9.64
C LEU A 191 -3.41 -12.70 10.66
N LYS A 192 -2.28 -12.03 10.44
CA LYS A 192 -1.81 -10.93 11.30
C LYS A 192 -2.84 -9.79 11.35
N ARG A 193 -3.32 -9.32 10.20
CA ARG A 193 -4.32 -8.23 10.11
C ARG A 193 -5.63 -8.61 10.78
N LYS A 194 -6.11 -9.84 10.59
CA LYS A 194 -7.31 -10.36 11.28
C LYS A 194 -7.12 -10.36 12.80
N ALA A 195 -5.96 -10.79 13.29
CA ALA A 195 -5.64 -10.79 14.72
C ALA A 195 -5.58 -9.37 15.31
N SER A 196 -4.99 -8.41 14.60
CA SER A 196 -4.94 -7.01 15.01
C SER A 196 -6.33 -6.41 15.18
N VAL A 197 -7.23 -6.63 14.20
CA VAL A 197 -8.62 -6.15 14.27
C VAL A 197 -9.39 -6.80 15.44
N LEU A 198 -9.17 -8.08 15.67
CA LEU A 198 -9.80 -8.77 16.83
C LEU A 198 -9.32 -8.18 18.17
N TYR A 199 -8.05 -7.83 18.27
CA TYR A 199 -7.49 -7.18 19.45
C TYR A 199 -8.09 -5.80 19.68
N GLU A 200 -8.15 -4.96 18.64
CA GLU A 200 -8.77 -3.63 18.70
C GLU A 200 -10.24 -3.70 19.15
N ILE A 201 -11.05 -4.59 18.56
CA ILE A 201 -12.47 -4.74 18.92
C ILE A 201 -12.62 -5.12 20.40
N LYS A 202 -11.77 -6.00 20.94
CA LYS A 202 -11.82 -6.40 22.36
C LYS A 202 -11.39 -5.27 23.27
N ALA A 203 -10.35 -4.53 22.92
CA ALA A 203 -9.86 -3.39 23.71
C ALA A 203 -10.88 -2.24 23.83
N PHE A 204 -11.81 -2.11 22.88
CA PHE A 204 -12.90 -1.14 22.93
C PHE A 204 -14.17 -1.65 23.64
N ALA A 205 -14.24 -2.95 23.98
CA ALA A 205 -15.40 -3.56 24.63
C ALA A 205 -15.25 -3.65 26.17
N GLU A 206 -14.05 -3.36 26.70
CA GLU A 206 -13.73 -3.22 28.13
C GLU A 206 -13.68 -1.74 28.55
#